data_2a48e608cd1679056679a04cd08660b1
#
_entry.id   2a48e608cd1679056679a04cd08660b1
#
_cell.length_a   1.000
_cell.length_b   1.000
_cell.length_c   1.000
_cell.angle_alpha   90.00
_cell.angle_beta   90.00
_cell.angle_gamma   90.00
#
_symmetry.space_group_name_H-M   'P 1'
#
loop_
_entity.id
_entity.type
_entity.pdbx_description
1 polymer ?
#
loop_
_entity_poly.entity_id
_entity_poly.type
_entity_poly.pdbx_seq_one_letter_code
_entity_poly.pdbx_strand_id
1 'polypeptide(L)'
;MKLRILPVLLASVSMLAWMQAPAQDGGTLYKTKCAMCHGDQGQGKPPMAPKISGSTKVVDVLTKGGEAKAPHIKPMSALTPAQVSALAAFVKTLK
;
A
#
# COMPACT_ATOMS: atom_id res chain seq x y z
N MET A 1 42.13 -37.31 18.40
CA MET A 1 41.65 -36.91 18.37
C MET A 1 40.78 -36.46 17.80
N LYS A 2 40.43 -36.13 17.69
CA LYS A 2 39.65 -35.73 17.19
C LYS A 2 39.05 -34.70 17.07
N LEU A 3 38.71 -34.28 16.73
CA LEU A 3 38.22 -33.27 16.60
C LEU A 3 37.06 -32.93 16.37
N ARG A 4 36.58 -32.41 16.36
CA ARG A 4 35.53 -32.05 16.30
C ARG A 4 35.14 -30.98 15.81
N ILE A 5 34.79 -30.61 15.41
CA ILE A 5 34.40 -29.59 14.83
C ILE A 5 33.28 -29.08 14.92
N LEU A 6 32.86 -28.57 15.04
CA LEU A 6 31.82 -28.01 15.17
C LEU A 6 31.38 -27.07 14.42
N PRO A 7 31.01 -26.79 13.95
CA PRO A 7 30.63 -25.94 13.12
C PRO A 7 29.59 -25.23 13.43
N VAL A 8 29.15 -25.09 13.47
CA VAL A 8 28.19 -24.49 13.76
C VAL A 8 27.85 -23.39 13.29
N LEU A 9 27.81 -22.82 13.22
CA LEU A 9 27.51 -21.77 12.79
C LEU A 9 26.55 -21.52 12.08
N LEU A 10 26.12 -21.35 11.76
CA LEU A 10 25.19 -21.12 10.98
C LEU A 10 24.15 -20.50 11.40
N ALA A 11 23.68 -20.10 11.73
CA ALA A 11 22.56 -19.53 12.13
C ALA A 11 22.42 -18.18 11.91
N SER A 12 23.11 -17.50 11.41
CA SER A 12 22.95 -16.13 11.37
C SER A 12 22.16 -15.66 10.26
N VAL A 13 21.75 -16.46 9.45
CA VAL A 13 21.11 -15.96 8.30
C VAL A 13 19.72 -15.48 8.48
N SER A 14 19.02 -16.03 9.35
CA SER A 14 17.62 -15.69 9.37
C SER A 14 17.30 -14.33 9.92
N MET A 15 18.25 -13.66 10.48
CA MET A 15 17.94 -12.39 11.07
C MET A 15 17.52 -11.34 10.09
N LEU A 16 17.93 -11.47 8.88
CA LEU A 16 17.63 -10.43 7.92
C LEU A 16 16.17 -10.28 7.63
N ALA A 17 15.44 -11.35 7.74
CA ALA A 17 14.02 -11.27 7.46
C ALA A 17 13.30 -10.35 8.42
N TRP A 18 13.83 -10.17 9.60
CA TRP A 18 13.17 -9.35 10.59
C TRP A 18 13.49 -7.89 10.47
N MET A 19 14.45 -7.55 9.65
CA MET A 19 14.83 -6.17 9.52
C MET A 19 13.92 -5.40 8.60
N GLN A 20 13.12 -6.09 7.86
CA GLN A 20 12.24 -5.39 6.94
C GLN A 20 11.07 -4.84 7.70
N ALA A 21 10.90 -3.56 7.63
CA ALA A 21 9.71 -2.96 8.18
C ALA A 21 8.52 -3.51 7.42
N PRO A 22 7.50 -3.92 8.11
CA PRO A 22 6.30 -4.37 7.43
C PRO A 22 5.75 -3.22 6.62
N ALA A 23 5.49 -3.47 5.38
CA ALA A 23 4.80 -2.50 4.55
C ALA A 23 3.43 -2.33 5.15
N GLN A 24 2.94 -1.13 5.19
CA GLN A 24 1.59 -0.93 5.62
C GLN A 24 0.66 -1.66 4.69
N ASP A 25 -0.26 -2.38 5.27
CA ASP A 25 -1.25 -3.10 4.53
C ASP A 25 -2.11 -2.14 3.71
N GLY A 26 -2.33 -2.48 2.46
CA GLY A 26 -3.15 -1.65 1.58
C GLY A 26 -4.55 -1.44 2.11
N GLY A 27 -5.12 -2.46 2.73
CA GLY A 27 -6.44 -2.32 3.33
C GLY A 27 -6.47 -1.33 4.47
N THR A 28 -5.45 -1.36 5.33
CA THR A 28 -5.36 -0.41 6.42
C THR A 28 -5.17 1.01 5.92
N LEU A 29 -4.28 1.17 4.96
CA LEU A 29 -4.08 2.47 4.33
C LEU A 29 -5.36 2.99 3.69
N TYR A 30 -6.06 2.12 3.01
CA TYR A 30 -7.32 2.50 2.37
C TYR A 30 -8.32 3.01 3.39
N LYS A 31 -8.48 2.28 4.49
CA LYS A 31 -9.43 2.69 5.52
C LYS A 31 -9.11 4.05 6.11
N THR A 32 -7.83 4.32 6.32
CA THR A 32 -7.46 5.56 6.99
C THR A 32 -7.36 6.75 6.04
N LYS A 33 -7.12 6.50 4.75
CA LYS A 33 -6.84 7.59 3.83
C LYS A 33 -7.88 7.77 2.73
N CYS A 34 -8.61 6.76 2.41
CA CYS A 34 -9.45 6.77 1.22
C CYS A 34 -10.93 6.55 1.53
N ALA A 35 -11.22 5.70 2.49
CA ALA A 35 -12.59 5.25 2.71
C ALA A 35 -13.54 6.36 3.13
N MET A 36 -13.04 7.38 3.80
CA MET A 36 -13.90 8.47 4.24
C MET A 36 -14.65 9.09 3.07
N CYS A 37 -14.00 9.22 1.93
CA CYS A 37 -14.63 9.81 0.76
C CYS A 37 -15.15 8.76 -0.21
N HIS A 38 -14.40 7.66 -0.39
CA HIS A 38 -14.74 6.66 -1.41
C HIS A 38 -15.57 5.50 -0.91
N GLY A 39 -15.79 5.42 0.40
CA GLY A 39 -16.53 4.31 0.99
C GLY A 39 -15.62 3.13 1.29
N ASP A 40 -16.08 2.26 2.18
CA ASP A 40 -15.27 1.13 2.65
C ASP A 40 -14.96 0.13 1.55
N GLN A 41 -15.81 0.04 0.54
CA GLN A 41 -15.65 -0.87 -0.58
C GLN A 41 -15.31 -0.15 -1.87
N GLY A 42 -14.95 1.12 -1.79
CA GLY A 42 -14.67 1.89 -3.00
C GLY A 42 -15.89 2.23 -3.81
N GLN A 43 -17.07 2.11 -3.22
CA GLN A 43 -18.33 2.34 -3.94
C GLN A 43 -18.60 3.80 -4.27
N GLY A 44 -17.84 4.68 -3.64
CA GLY A 44 -18.04 6.11 -3.84
C GLY A 44 -19.14 6.67 -2.96
N LYS A 45 -19.18 7.98 -2.90
CA LYS A 45 -20.22 8.73 -2.18
C LYS A 45 -20.57 9.95 -3.02
N PRO A 46 -21.36 9.78 -4.08
CA PRO A 46 -21.65 10.91 -4.93
C PRO A 46 -22.43 11.97 -4.17
N PRO A 47 -22.24 13.23 -4.50
CA PRO A 47 -21.33 13.74 -5.50
C PRO A 47 -19.91 13.98 -4.97
N MET A 48 -19.64 13.56 -3.74
CA MET A 48 -18.38 13.86 -3.08
C MET A 48 -17.22 13.13 -3.72
N ALA A 49 -17.37 11.85 -3.98
CA ALA A 49 -16.28 11.04 -4.52
C ALA A 49 -16.84 9.96 -5.44
N PRO A 50 -16.13 9.65 -6.51
CA PRO A 50 -16.59 8.62 -7.44
C PRO A 50 -16.29 7.22 -6.91
N LYS A 51 -16.92 6.26 -7.55
CA LYS A 51 -16.62 4.87 -7.35
C LYS A 51 -15.22 4.57 -7.87
N ILE A 52 -14.43 3.86 -7.07
CA ILE A 52 -13.09 3.48 -7.48
C ILE A 52 -12.83 1.98 -7.33
N SER A 53 -13.81 1.21 -6.88
CA SER A 53 -13.60 -0.23 -6.74
C SER A 53 -13.18 -0.82 -8.08
N GLY A 54 -12.11 -1.61 -8.04
CA GLY A 54 -11.57 -2.23 -9.25
C GLY A 54 -10.77 -1.29 -10.14
N SER A 55 -10.55 -0.04 -9.73
CA SER A 55 -9.86 0.91 -10.59
C SER A 55 -8.42 0.52 -10.83
N THR A 56 -7.93 0.79 -12.04
CA THR A 56 -6.54 0.61 -12.40
C THR A 56 -5.79 1.93 -12.48
N LYS A 57 -6.43 3.02 -12.10
CA LYS A 57 -5.85 4.35 -12.22
C LYS A 57 -5.24 4.90 -10.94
N VAL A 58 -5.25 4.11 -9.88
CA VAL A 58 -4.84 4.60 -8.57
C VAL A 58 -3.42 5.14 -8.57
N VAL A 59 -2.48 4.40 -9.18
CA VAL A 59 -1.10 4.85 -9.20
C VAL A 59 -0.98 6.21 -9.87
N ASP A 60 -1.60 6.36 -11.03
CA ASP A 60 -1.52 7.61 -11.75
C ASP A 60 -2.13 8.77 -10.99
N VAL A 61 -3.30 8.56 -10.42
CA VAL A 61 -3.98 9.62 -9.70
C VAL A 61 -3.19 10.05 -8.47
N LEU A 62 -2.67 9.07 -7.72
CA LEU A 62 -1.95 9.39 -6.50
C LEU A 62 -0.58 10.00 -6.76
N THR A 63 0.05 9.65 -7.88
CA THR A 63 1.39 10.15 -8.17
C THR A 63 1.40 11.39 -9.03
N LYS A 64 0.40 11.59 -9.86
CA LYS A 64 0.36 12.71 -10.79
C LYS A 64 -0.70 13.74 -10.46
N GLY A 65 -1.75 13.32 -9.79
CA GLY A 65 -2.87 14.20 -9.58
C GLY A 65 -3.61 14.45 -10.88
N GLY A 66 -4.07 15.66 -11.06
CA GLY A 66 -4.69 16.05 -12.32
C GLY A 66 -6.19 15.86 -12.38
N GLU A 67 -6.81 15.45 -11.28
CA GLU A 67 -8.26 15.33 -11.24
C GLU A 67 -8.91 16.67 -11.02
N ALA A 68 -10.19 16.75 -11.30
CA ALA A 68 -10.91 18.02 -11.21
C ALA A 68 -11.15 18.47 -9.77
N LYS A 69 -11.14 17.55 -8.82
CA LYS A 69 -11.49 17.88 -7.44
C LYS A 69 -10.41 17.47 -6.48
N ALA A 70 -10.27 18.24 -5.41
CA ALA A 70 -9.38 17.90 -4.33
C ALA A 70 -9.81 16.59 -3.70
N PRO A 71 -8.89 15.81 -3.13
CA PRO A 71 -7.48 16.12 -2.99
C PRO A 71 -6.62 15.72 -4.20
N HIS A 72 -7.22 15.19 -5.25
CA HIS A 72 -6.49 14.60 -6.36
C HIS A 72 -6.15 15.57 -7.48
N ILE A 73 -6.31 16.86 -7.21
CA ILE A 73 -5.81 17.86 -8.15
C ILE A 73 -4.29 17.78 -8.21
N LYS A 74 -3.68 17.52 -7.06
CA LYS A 74 -2.23 17.41 -6.93
C LYS A 74 -1.84 15.99 -6.52
N PRO A 75 -0.58 15.62 -6.73
CA PRO A 75 -0.10 14.33 -6.23
C PRO A 75 -0.22 14.24 -4.71
N MET A 76 -0.44 13.05 -4.21
CA MET A 76 -0.43 12.81 -2.77
C MET A 76 0.98 12.45 -2.33
N SER A 77 1.82 13.46 -2.22
CA SER A 77 3.24 13.26 -1.99
C SER A 77 3.58 12.73 -0.60
N ALA A 78 2.62 12.74 0.31
CA ALA A 78 2.84 12.15 1.62
C ALA A 78 2.89 10.62 1.59
N LEU A 79 2.41 10.02 0.51
CA LEU A 79 2.45 8.57 0.36
C LEU A 79 3.76 8.15 -0.30
N THR A 80 4.39 7.13 0.26
CA THR A 80 5.59 6.57 -0.37
C THR A 80 5.19 5.74 -1.59
N PRO A 81 6.13 5.48 -2.50
CA PRO A 81 5.83 4.60 -3.63
C PRO A 81 5.31 3.23 -3.20
N ALA A 82 5.86 2.67 -2.12
CA ALA A 82 5.38 1.39 -1.63
C ALA A 82 3.93 1.48 -1.15
N GLN A 83 3.58 2.56 -0.49
CA GLN A 83 2.20 2.77 -0.05
C GLN A 83 1.25 2.94 -1.22
N VAL A 84 1.68 3.67 -2.24
CA VAL A 84 0.87 3.83 -3.44
C VAL A 84 0.62 2.48 -4.11
N SER A 85 1.66 1.65 -4.22
CA SER A 85 1.50 0.32 -4.80
C SER A 85 0.56 -0.55 -3.99
N ALA A 86 0.67 -0.49 -2.66
CA ALA A 86 -0.20 -1.28 -1.79
C ALA A 86 -1.65 -0.83 -1.94
N LEU A 87 -1.89 0.47 -1.99
CA LEU A 87 -3.24 0.98 -2.19
C LEU A 87 -3.80 0.57 -3.55
N ALA A 88 -2.97 0.67 -4.59
CA ALA A 88 -3.43 0.29 -5.93
C ALA A 88 -3.81 -1.18 -5.99
N ALA A 89 -3.01 -2.05 -5.38
CA ALA A 89 -3.31 -3.46 -5.35
C ALA A 89 -4.60 -3.74 -4.59
N PHE A 90 -4.77 -3.07 -3.46
CA PHE A 90 -5.98 -3.27 -2.67
C PHE A 90 -7.23 -2.82 -3.42
N VAL A 91 -7.19 -1.63 -4.01
CA VAL A 91 -8.36 -1.08 -4.71
C VAL A 91 -8.78 -1.98 -5.87
N LYS A 92 -7.81 -2.57 -6.57
CA LYS A 92 -8.14 -3.49 -7.65
C LYS A 92 -8.94 -4.69 -7.19
N THR A 93 -8.79 -5.08 -5.94
CA THR A 93 -9.53 -6.24 -5.43
C THR A 93 -10.95 -5.91 -5.00
N LEU A 94 -11.28 -4.64 -4.88
CA LEU A 94 -12.62 -4.25 -4.47
C LEU A 94 -13.62 -4.44 -5.61
N LYS A 95 -14.83 -4.77 -5.26
CA LYS A 95 -15.87 -5.05 -6.28
C LYS A 95 -17.02 -4.11 -6.20
#